data_20b1cd8cea45150235768d0430ad8338
#
_entry.id   20b1cd8cea45150235768d0430ad8338
#
_cell.length_a   1.000
_cell.length_b   1.000
_cell.length_c   1.000
_cell.angle_alpha   90.00
_cell.angle_beta   90.00
_cell.angle_gamma   90.00
#
_symmetry.space_group_name_H-M   'P 1'
#
loop_
_entity.id
_entity.type
_entity.pdbx_description
1 polymer ?
#
loop_
_entity_poly.entity_id
_entity_poly.type
_entity_poly.pdbx_seq_one_letter_code
_entity_poly.pdbx_strand_id
1 'polypeptide(L)'
;RVIKKLKENYPIAIKSTFLGAHAFSTEYKENHQGYIDLIVNEMLPKIAAEHLADYIDAFLETGYFSVSETIQIMEAGKKYGLKPKIHVNQFTAINGIKACVENGALSVDHLEIVTDEDIAVLKNSDCMPVALPSCSYFISIPYTPARQMLNAGLPLALASDFNPGTTPS
;
A
#
# COMPACT_ATOMS: atom_id res chain seq x y z
N ARG A 1 11.91 4.78 -14.10
CA ARG A 1 13.18 4.86 -14.90
C ARG A 1 14.35 5.32 -14.04
N VAL A 2 14.21 6.35 -13.20
CA VAL A 2 15.30 6.80 -12.28
C VAL A 2 15.71 5.66 -11.35
N ILE A 3 14.77 5.02 -10.67
CA ILE A 3 15.05 3.90 -9.75
C ILE A 3 15.80 2.76 -10.46
N LYS A 4 15.46 2.45 -11.71
CA LYS A 4 16.19 1.44 -12.51
C LYS A 4 17.67 1.80 -12.66
N LYS A 5 17.97 3.06 -12.98
CA LYS A 5 19.35 3.55 -13.05
C LYS A 5 20.06 3.50 -11.70
N LEU A 6 19.35 3.79 -10.60
CA LEU A 6 19.92 3.68 -9.26
C LEU A 6 20.28 2.23 -8.91
N LYS A 7 19.42 1.26 -9.23
CA LYS A 7 19.68 -0.17 -9.05
C LYS A 7 20.95 -0.63 -9.79
N GLU A 8 21.21 -0.06 -10.97
CA GLU A 8 22.37 -0.42 -11.80
C GLU A 8 23.68 0.21 -11.31
N ASN A 9 23.62 1.37 -10.66
CA ASN A 9 24.81 2.19 -10.36
C ASN A 9 25.21 2.23 -8.87
N TYR A 10 24.39 1.70 -7.98
CA TYR A 10 24.64 1.77 -6.53
C TYR A 10 24.58 0.38 -5.88
N PRO A 11 25.52 0.03 -4.97
CA PRO A 11 25.59 -1.27 -4.32
C PRO A 11 24.62 -1.39 -3.13
N ILE A 12 23.39 -0.93 -3.30
CA ILE A 12 22.32 -1.02 -2.30
C ILE A 12 21.11 -1.75 -2.86
N ALA A 13 20.40 -2.47 -2.01
CA ALA A 13 19.15 -3.11 -2.41
C ALA A 13 18.05 -2.07 -2.57
N ILE A 14 17.57 -1.88 -3.80
CA ILE A 14 16.48 -0.95 -4.12
C ILE A 14 15.31 -1.76 -4.68
N LYS A 15 14.12 -1.56 -4.12
CA LYS A 15 12.86 -2.08 -4.65
C LYS A 15 11.98 -0.92 -5.10
N SER A 16 11.25 -1.11 -6.19
CA SER A 16 10.38 -0.08 -6.75
C SER A 16 8.93 -0.49 -6.63
N THR A 17 8.10 0.44 -6.19
CA THR A 17 6.64 0.25 -6.09
C THR A 17 5.95 1.16 -7.08
N PHE A 18 4.97 0.62 -7.83
CA PHE A 18 4.07 1.41 -8.63
C PHE A 18 2.86 1.81 -7.79
N LEU A 19 2.80 3.08 -7.41
CA LEU A 19 1.73 3.69 -6.63
C LEU A 19 0.92 4.67 -7.51
N GLY A 20 0.29 4.15 -8.57
CA GLY A 20 -0.62 4.93 -9.42
C GLY A 20 -1.94 5.24 -8.72
N ALA A 21 -2.35 4.39 -7.80
CA ALA A 21 -3.62 4.46 -7.08
C ALA A 21 -3.46 5.09 -5.68
N HIS A 22 -2.86 6.28 -5.59
CA HIS A 22 -2.75 7.02 -4.32
C HIS A 22 -3.89 8.03 -4.12
N ALA A 23 -4.23 8.77 -5.17
CA ALA A 23 -5.33 9.71 -5.18
C ALA A 23 -5.88 9.82 -6.61
N PHE A 24 -7.15 10.19 -6.73
CA PHE A 24 -7.74 10.49 -8.03
C PHE A 24 -7.28 11.87 -8.50
N SER A 25 -6.83 11.97 -9.75
CA SER A 25 -6.57 13.28 -10.35
C SER A 25 -7.88 14.07 -10.51
N THR A 26 -7.77 15.39 -10.61
CA THR A 26 -8.94 16.28 -10.70
C THR A 26 -9.89 15.89 -11.84
N GLU A 27 -9.35 15.37 -12.94
CA GLU A 27 -10.11 14.96 -14.13
C GLU A 27 -10.95 13.69 -13.89
N TYR A 28 -10.58 12.88 -12.92
CA TYR A 28 -11.21 11.58 -12.62
C TYR A 28 -11.99 11.54 -11.31
N LYS A 29 -12.14 12.68 -10.60
CA LYS A 29 -12.86 12.72 -9.30
C LYS A 29 -14.28 12.18 -9.37
N GLU A 30 -14.97 12.40 -10.51
CA GLU A 30 -16.33 11.92 -10.75
C GLU A 30 -16.38 10.66 -11.63
N ASN A 31 -15.21 10.11 -11.98
CA ASN A 31 -15.09 8.93 -12.83
C ASN A 31 -13.98 7.99 -12.32
N HIS A 32 -14.17 7.42 -11.14
CA HIS A 32 -13.22 6.50 -10.52
C HIS A 32 -12.86 5.33 -11.43
N GLN A 33 -13.85 4.71 -12.08
CA GLN A 33 -13.61 3.58 -12.96
C GLN A 33 -12.73 3.96 -14.15
N GLY A 34 -12.92 5.14 -14.73
CA GLY A 34 -12.06 5.63 -15.81
C GLY A 34 -10.59 5.76 -15.38
N TYR A 35 -10.33 6.16 -14.13
CA TYR A 35 -8.96 6.21 -13.60
C TYR A 35 -8.37 4.82 -13.38
N ILE A 36 -9.17 3.89 -12.86
CA ILE A 36 -8.76 2.49 -12.70
C ILE A 36 -8.45 1.86 -14.05
N ASP A 37 -9.29 2.10 -15.05
CA ASP A 37 -9.07 1.63 -16.42
C ASP A 37 -7.77 2.20 -17.01
N LEU A 38 -7.45 3.46 -16.77
CA LEU A 38 -6.17 4.07 -17.14
C LEU A 38 -4.98 3.38 -16.47
N ILE A 39 -5.08 3.10 -15.15
CA ILE A 39 -4.06 2.37 -14.42
C ILE A 39 -3.86 0.98 -15.01
N VAL A 40 -4.95 0.23 -15.16
CA VAL A 40 -4.92 -1.19 -15.52
C VAL A 40 -4.54 -1.41 -16.98
N ASN A 41 -5.12 -0.61 -17.90
CA ASN A 41 -5.02 -0.86 -19.34
C ASN A 41 -3.91 -0.07 -20.03
N GLU A 42 -3.43 1.02 -19.39
CA GLU A 42 -2.39 1.85 -20.02
C GLU A 42 -1.11 1.94 -19.19
N MET A 43 -1.21 2.24 -17.88
CA MET A 43 0.00 2.44 -17.04
C MET A 43 0.69 1.12 -16.74
N LEU A 44 -0.04 0.13 -16.22
CA LEU A 44 0.54 -1.18 -15.83
C LEU A 44 1.24 -1.90 -16.99
N PRO A 45 0.67 -2.00 -18.20
CA PRO A 45 1.36 -2.60 -19.33
C PRO A 45 2.70 -1.93 -19.66
N LYS A 46 2.77 -0.60 -19.57
CA LYS A 46 4.00 0.18 -19.82
C LYS A 46 5.03 -0.05 -18.70
N ILE A 47 4.59 -0.04 -17.44
CA ILE A 47 5.43 -0.32 -16.27
C ILE A 47 6.03 -1.73 -16.36
N ALA A 48 5.22 -2.71 -16.72
CA ALA A 48 5.63 -4.10 -16.84
C ALA A 48 6.61 -4.30 -18.02
N ALA A 49 6.30 -3.76 -19.19
CA ALA A 49 7.14 -3.89 -20.39
C ALA A 49 8.56 -3.32 -20.19
N GLU A 50 8.68 -2.24 -19.40
CA GLU A 50 9.97 -1.62 -19.09
C GLU A 50 10.62 -2.17 -17.78
N HIS A 51 9.98 -3.11 -17.09
CA HIS A 51 10.43 -3.65 -15.79
C HIS A 51 10.73 -2.55 -14.76
N LEU A 52 9.78 -1.62 -14.57
CA LEU A 52 9.99 -0.43 -13.74
C LEU A 52 9.59 -0.63 -12.28
N ALA A 53 8.79 -1.64 -11.95
CA ALA A 53 8.31 -1.89 -10.59
C ALA A 53 8.47 -3.36 -10.18
N ASP A 54 8.70 -3.57 -8.89
CA ASP A 54 8.71 -4.88 -8.22
C ASP A 54 7.36 -5.12 -7.53
N TYR A 55 6.69 -4.05 -7.12
CA TYR A 55 5.44 -4.07 -6.33
C TYR A 55 4.39 -3.14 -6.94
N ILE A 56 3.12 -3.40 -6.59
CA ILE A 56 1.98 -2.52 -6.84
C ILE A 56 1.37 -2.10 -5.51
N ASP A 57 0.87 -0.88 -5.46
CA ASP A 57 0.31 -0.28 -4.25
C ASP A 57 -0.95 0.53 -4.56
N ALA A 58 -1.79 0.69 -3.55
CA ALA A 58 -2.97 1.55 -3.57
C ALA A 58 -3.23 2.13 -2.18
N PHE A 59 -3.85 3.29 -2.12
CA PHE A 59 -4.35 3.86 -0.87
C PHE A 59 -5.81 3.47 -0.65
N LEU A 60 -6.00 2.36 0.07
CA LEU A 60 -7.29 1.82 0.45
C LEU A 60 -7.81 2.55 1.68
N GLU A 61 -8.64 3.57 1.46
CA GLU A 61 -9.13 4.42 2.54
C GLU A 61 -10.46 5.09 2.15
N THR A 62 -11.28 5.44 3.15
CA THR A 62 -12.51 6.21 2.93
C THR A 62 -12.21 7.53 2.22
N GLY A 63 -12.89 7.78 1.11
CA GLY A 63 -12.67 8.97 0.28
C GLY A 63 -11.52 8.87 -0.73
N TYR A 64 -10.82 7.73 -0.75
CA TYR A 64 -9.80 7.37 -1.72
C TYR A 64 -10.24 6.11 -2.48
N PHE A 65 -9.44 5.07 -2.52
CA PHE A 65 -9.82 3.83 -3.21
C PHE A 65 -10.62 2.91 -2.26
N SER A 66 -11.75 2.43 -2.75
CA SER A 66 -12.58 1.44 -2.06
C SER A 66 -11.93 0.06 -2.06
N VAL A 67 -12.49 -0.87 -1.26
CA VAL A 67 -12.05 -2.27 -1.25
C VAL A 67 -12.13 -2.90 -2.63
N SER A 68 -13.25 -2.74 -3.34
CA SER A 68 -13.44 -3.33 -4.67
C SER A 68 -12.50 -2.75 -5.73
N GLU A 69 -12.23 -1.45 -5.70
CA GLU A 69 -11.29 -0.79 -6.58
C GLU A 69 -9.85 -1.23 -6.32
N THR A 70 -9.48 -1.34 -5.04
CA THR A 70 -8.16 -1.84 -4.65
C THR A 70 -7.95 -3.29 -5.09
N ILE A 71 -8.94 -4.16 -4.95
CA ILE A 71 -8.87 -5.55 -5.44
C ILE A 71 -8.62 -5.57 -6.96
N GLN A 72 -9.33 -4.77 -7.75
CA GLN A 72 -9.11 -4.68 -9.20
C GLN A 72 -7.65 -4.32 -9.53
N ILE A 73 -7.07 -3.37 -8.80
CA ILE A 73 -5.70 -2.91 -8.98
C ILE A 73 -4.71 -4.02 -8.59
N MET A 74 -4.92 -4.68 -7.44
CA MET A 74 -4.09 -5.80 -6.98
C MET A 74 -4.09 -6.96 -8.00
N GLU A 75 -5.26 -7.36 -8.47
CA GLU A 75 -5.41 -8.42 -9.48
C GLU A 75 -4.74 -8.06 -10.80
N ALA A 76 -4.87 -6.80 -11.23
CA ALA A 76 -4.20 -6.32 -12.43
C ALA A 76 -2.67 -6.37 -12.27
N GLY A 77 -2.13 -5.93 -11.14
CA GLY A 77 -0.70 -5.99 -10.85
C GLY A 77 -0.15 -7.41 -10.85
N LYS A 78 -0.89 -8.36 -10.25
CA LYS A 78 -0.51 -9.78 -10.22
C LYS A 78 -0.34 -10.39 -11.61
N LYS A 79 -1.14 -9.98 -12.60
CA LYS A 79 -1.00 -10.45 -13.99
C LYS A 79 0.38 -10.13 -14.58
N TYR A 80 1.05 -9.12 -14.05
CA TYR A 80 2.41 -8.71 -14.43
C TYR A 80 3.48 -9.12 -13.41
N GLY A 81 3.13 -9.96 -12.43
CA GLY A 81 4.05 -10.44 -11.41
C GLY A 81 4.38 -9.41 -10.31
N LEU A 82 3.66 -8.30 -10.24
CA LEU A 82 3.82 -7.32 -9.18
C LEU A 82 3.09 -7.78 -7.92
N LYS A 83 3.81 -7.86 -6.79
CA LYS A 83 3.21 -8.21 -5.49
C LYS A 83 2.58 -6.99 -4.85
N PRO A 84 1.35 -7.09 -4.31
CA PRO A 84 0.70 -5.96 -3.67
C PRO A 84 1.35 -5.61 -2.32
N LYS A 85 1.50 -4.31 -2.06
CA LYS A 85 1.84 -3.69 -0.77
C LYS A 85 0.88 -2.51 -0.63
N ILE A 86 0.04 -2.49 0.39
CA ILE A 86 -1.15 -1.63 0.37
C ILE A 86 -1.16 -0.69 1.57
N HIS A 87 -1.33 0.62 1.33
CA HIS A 87 -1.66 1.61 2.36
C HIS A 87 -3.12 1.37 2.79
N VAL A 88 -3.34 1.11 4.08
CA VAL A 88 -4.68 0.74 4.57
C VAL A 88 -4.85 1.08 6.06
N ASN A 89 -6.08 1.37 6.45
CA ASN A 89 -6.46 1.63 7.84
C ASN A 89 -5.64 2.77 8.50
N GLN A 90 -5.33 3.81 7.72
CA GLN A 90 -4.68 5.01 8.24
C GLN A 90 -5.67 5.87 9.03
N PHE A 91 -6.87 6.07 8.51
CA PHE A 91 -7.89 6.93 9.12
C PHE A 91 -9.17 6.16 9.49
N THR A 92 -9.51 5.10 8.76
CA THR A 92 -10.72 4.30 8.98
C THR A 92 -10.47 2.81 8.77
N ALA A 93 -11.26 1.97 9.47
CA ALA A 93 -11.28 0.53 9.26
C ALA A 93 -12.50 0.14 8.41
N ILE A 94 -12.27 -0.16 7.13
CA ILE A 94 -13.32 -0.51 6.15
C ILE A 94 -13.19 -1.95 5.63
N ASN A 95 -12.72 -2.88 6.47
CA ASN A 95 -12.38 -4.26 6.11
C ASN A 95 -11.26 -4.38 5.06
N GLY A 96 -10.42 -3.36 4.95
CA GLY A 96 -9.34 -3.29 3.97
C GLY A 96 -8.26 -4.33 4.22
N ILE A 97 -7.84 -4.54 5.47
CA ILE A 97 -6.80 -5.52 5.83
C ILE A 97 -7.21 -6.93 5.41
N LYS A 98 -8.46 -7.33 5.70
CA LYS A 98 -8.99 -8.63 5.30
C LYS A 98 -8.95 -8.81 3.77
N ALA A 99 -9.41 -7.81 3.03
CA ALA A 99 -9.37 -7.84 1.58
C ALA A 99 -7.94 -7.94 1.03
N CYS A 100 -6.98 -7.21 1.62
CA CYS A 100 -5.57 -7.29 1.25
C CYS A 100 -4.99 -8.69 1.47
N VAL A 101 -5.23 -9.27 2.65
CA VAL A 101 -4.76 -10.63 2.99
C VAL A 101 -5.35 -11.67 2.05
N GLU A 102 -6.67 -11.67 1.85
CA GLU A 102 -7.37 -12.61 0.96
C GLU A 102 -6.89 -12.50 -0.50
N ASN A 103 -6.43 -11.31 -0.90
CA ASN A 103 -5.87 -11.06 -2.21
C ASN A 103 -4.34 -11.09 -2.26
N GLY A 104 -3.69 -11.71 -1.26
CA GLY A 104 -2.27 -12.04 -1.27
C GLY A 104 -1.35 -10.82 -1.23
N ALA A 105 -1.71 -9.79 -0.47
CA ALA A 105 -0.81 -8.68 -0.19
C ALA A 105 0.44 -9.17 0.57
N LEU A 106 1.60 -8.66 0.18
CA LEU A 106 2.86 -8.93 0.85
C LEU A 106 2.96 -8.14 2.17
N SER A 107 2.47 -6.91 2.16
CA SER A 107 2.37 -6.08 3.35
C SER A 107 1.12 -5.20 3.32
N VAL A 108 0.74 -4.76 4.52
CA VAL A 108 -0.25 -3.71 4.77
C VAL A 108 0.41 -2.64 5.62
N ASP A 109 0.35 -1.42 5.14
CA ASP A 109 1.14 -0.32 5.65
C ASP A 109 0.22 0.75 6.29
N HIS A 110 0.68 1.47 7.31
CA HIS A 110 0.02 2.40 8.23
C HIS A 110 -0.56 1.75 9.47
N LEU A 111 -1.79 1.26 9.41
CA LEU A 111 -2.43 0.52 10.50
C LEU A 111 -2.63 1.34 11.78
N GLU A 112 -2.87 2.65 11.66
CA GLU A 112 -3.22 3.48 12.82
C GLU A 112 -4.56 3.05 13.45
N ILE A 113 -5.46 2.52 12.63
CA ILE A 113 -6.74 1.97 13.08
C ILE A 113 -6.74 0.45 12.86
N VAL A 114 -6.69 -0.32 13.95
CA VAL A 114 -6.66 -1.79 13.92
C VAL A 114 -7.71 -2.34 14.87
N THR A 115 -8.54 -3.24 14.37
CA THR A 115 -9.54 -3.97 15.15
C THR A 115 -8.99 -5.34 15.62
N ASP A 116 -9.67 -5.98 16.57
CA ASP A 116 -9.31 -7.35 16.99
C ASP A 116 -9.51 -8.36 15.84
N GLU A 117 -10.47 -8.11 14.94
CA GLU A 117 -10.67 -8.91 13.73
C GLU A 117 -9.49 -8.76 12.76
N ASP A 118 -8.98 -7.55 12.56
CA ASP A 118 -7.80 -7.29 11.73
C ASP A 118 -6.57 -8.04 12.28
N ILE A 119 -6.37 -8.01 13.60
CA ILE A 119 -5.28 -8.76 14.26
C ILE A 119 -5.43 -10.26 14.01
N ALA A 120 -6.65 -10.80 14.14
CA ALA A 120 -6.90 -12.21 13.90
C ALA A 120 -6.64 -12.63 12.45
N VAL A 121 -7.02 -11.78 11.49
CA VAL A 121 -6.77 -11.99 10.06
C VAL A 121 -5.27 -11.98 9.77
N LEU A 122 -4.54 -10.98 10.24
CA LEU A 122 -3.09 -10.87 10.06
C LEU A 122 -2.33 -12.04 10.68
N LYS A 123 -2.73 -12.47 11.87
CA LYS A 123 -2.10 -13.59 12.59
C LYS A 123 -2.16 -14.92 11.83
N ASN A 124 -3.19 -15.10 11.00
CA ASN A 124 -3.40 -16.31 10.20
C ASN A 124 -2.93 -16.13 8.75
N SER A 125 -2.00 -15.21 8.50
CA SER A 125 -1.50 -14.89 7.16
C SER A 125 0.01 -14.69 7.14
N ASP A 126 0.58 -14.67 5.94
CA ASP A 126 1.98 -14.28 5.70
C ASP A 126 2.12 -12.77 5.36
N CYS A 127 1.04 -12.00 5.48
CA CYS A 127 1.05 -10.57 5.20
C CYS A 127 1.75 -9.82 6.32
N MET A 128 2.77 -9.01 5.97
CA MET A 128 3.55 -8.24 6.93
C MET A 128 2.86 -6.93 7.30
N PRO A 129 2.47 -6.72 8.57
CA PRO A 129 2.03 -5.40 9.02
C PRO A 129 3.22 -4.44 9.15
N VAL A 130 3.05 -3.21 8.69
CA VAL A 130 4.09 -2.17 8.71
C VAL A 130 3.56 -0.90 9.37
N ALA A 131 4.19 -0.47 10.45
CA ALA A 131 3.87 0.78 11.12
C ALA A 131 4.74 1.94 10.60
N LEU A 132 4.14 3.12 10.49
CA LEU A 132 4.76 4.34 9.96
C LEU A 132 4.75 5.47 11.00
N PRO A 133 5.47 5.33 12.13
CA PRO A 133 5.34 6.23 13.28
C PRO A 133 5.73 7.68 12.97
N SER A 134 6.61 7.92 12.03
CA SER A 134 7.00 9.28 11.62
C SER A 134 5.84 10.01 10.94
N CYS A 135 5.07 9.28 10.11
CA CYS A 135 3.86 9.81 9.49
C CYS A 135 2.82 10.16 10.56
N SER A 136 2.48 9.21 11.44
CA SER A 136 1.51 9.44 12.52
C SER A 136 1.88 10.65 13.39
N TYR A 137 3.18 10.77 13.73
CA TYR A 137 3.70 11.92 14.49
C TYR A 137 3.52 13.24 13.75
N PHE A 138 3.95 13.29 12.49
CA PHE A 138 3.99 14.54 11.72
C PHE A 138 2.59 15.10 11.44
N ILE A 139 1.64 14.24 11.06
CA ILE A 139 0.25 14.67 10.79
C ILE A 139 -0.65 14.62 12.03
N SER A 140 -0.09 14.33 13.21
CA SER A 140 -0.78 14.37 14.50
C SER A 140 -2.01 13.46 14.60
N ILE A 141 -1.87 12.22 14.11
CA ILE A 141 -2.89 11.16 14.24
C ILE A 141 -2.44 10.10 15.27
N PRO A 142 -3.34 9.21 15.71
CA PRO A 142 -2.96 8.08 16.57
C PRO A 142 -1.84 7.24 15.95
N TYR A 143 -0.99 6.66 16.80
CA TYR A 143 0.00 5.69 16.34
C TYR A 143 -0.65 4.32 16.11
N THR A 144 -0.07 3.56 15.19
CA THR A 144 -0.33 2.12 15.06
C THR A 144 -0.26 1.46 16.45
N PRO A 145 -1.25 0.65 16.87
CA PRO A 145 -1.28 0.02 18.20
C PRO A 145 -0.25 -1.13 18.32
N ALA A 146 1.02 -0.81 18.12
CA ALA A 146 2.14 -1.75 18.04
C ALA A 146 2.21 -2.70 19.23
N ARG A 147 1.97 -2.20 20.46
CA ARG A 147 2.00 -3.03 21.66
C ARG A 147 0.93 -4.12 21.65
N GLN A 148 -0.28 -3.77 21.21
CA GLN A 148 -1.39 -4.72 21.08
C GLN A 148 -1.05 -5.80 20.06
N MET A 149 -0.54 -5.40 18.89
CA MET A 149 -0.17 -6.31 17.81
C MET A 149 0.96 -7.27 18.24
N LEU A 150 2.02 -6.75 18.87
CA LEU A 150 3.12 -7.57 19.39
C LEU A 150 2.68 -8.54 20.50
N ASN A 151 1.80 -8.10 21.40
CA ASN A 151 1.23 -8.96 22.44
C ASN A 151 0.35 -10.08 21.86
N ALA A 152 -0.27 -9.85 20.70
CA ALA A 152 -1.00 -10.88 19.96
C ALA A 152 -0.07 -11.85 19.20
N GLY A 153 1.24 -11.60 19.19
CA GLY A 153 2.25 -12.43 18.53
C GLY A 153 2.45 -12.10 17.05
N LEU A 154 1.99 -10.94 16.59
CA LEU A 154 2.25 -10.48 15.22
C LEU A 154 3.69 -9.99 15.07
N PRO A 155 4.38 -10.30 13.95
CA PRO A 155 5.55 -9.54 13.55
C PRO A 155 5.13 -8.11 13.19
N LEU A 156 6.02 -7.14 13.33
CA LEU A 156 5.75 -5.76 12.94
C LEU A 156 7.01 -5.15 12.34
N ALA A 157 6.91 -4.72 11.08
CA ALA A 157 7.95 -3.94 10.43
C ALA A 157 7.74 -2.44 10.68
N LEU A 158 8.81 -1.66 10.57
CA LEU A 158 8.79 -0.20 10.68
C LEU A 158 9.33 0.43 9.40
N ALA A 159 8.72 1.52 8.97
CA ALA A 159 9.21 2.33 7.87
C ALA A 159 9.03 3.82 8.17
N SER A 160 9.71 4.68 7.42
CA SER A 160 9.67 6.13 7.62
C SER A 160 8.51 6.79 6.91
N ASP A 161 8.03 6.22 5.82
CA ASP A 161 7.12 6.90 4.89
C ASP A 161 7.68 8.27 4.43
N PHE A 162 8.99 8.31 4.15
CA PHE A 162 9.69 9.57 3.83
C PHE A 162 9.12 10.23 2.57
N ASN A 163 8.42 11.32 2.76
CA ASN A 163 7.85 12.16 1.71
C ASN A 163 7.57 13.58 2.22
N PRO A 164 7.46 14.60 1.34
CA PRO A 164 7.25 15.99 1.75
C PRO A 164 5.92 16.27 2.48
N GLY A 165 4.91 15.42 2.29
CA GLY A 165 3.54 15.65 2.82
C GLY A 165 3.32 15.12 4.22
N THR A 166 3.91 13.98 4.56
CA THR A 166 3.60 13.27 5.81
C THR A 166 4.83 12.94 6.66
N THR A 167 6.03 12.94 6.07
CA THR A 167 7.27 12.65 6.81
C THR A 167 8.47 13.32 6.12
N PRO A 168 8.64 14.64 6.26
CA PRO A 168 9.66 15.39 5.51
C PRO A 168 11.09 15.26 6.06
N SER A 169 11.31 14.57 7.17
CA SER A 169 12.62 14.40 7.82
C SER A 169 12.81 12.99 8.37
#